data_cede0f2b16804482ed9ff5b4f24d6021
#
_entry.id   cede0f2b16804482ed9ff5b4f24d6021
#
_cell.length_a   1.000
_cell.length_b   1.000
_cell.length_c   1.000
_cell.angle_alpha   90.00
_cell.angle_beta   90.00
_cell.angle_gamma   90.00
#
_symmetry.space_group_name_H-M   'P 1'
#
loop_
_entity.id
_entity.type
_entity.pdbx_description
1 polymer ?
#
loop_
_entity_poly.entity_id
_entity_poly.type
_entity_poly.pdbx_seq_one_letter_code
_entity_poly.pdbx_strand_id
1 'polypeptide(L)'
;GPTAKVRSMPDAQRLRKLFEYVAGRLGLSIEVVITDGRQPIGNGIGPVLEARDVMRVLENHPLAPQDLRQKALRLAGRLLECDPDIRGGDGFAIARDILDSGRALEQMRAIIEAQGARPFEHERPELGALSFEVRAAQSGVVTGIDNLQIARIARLAGAPKVRSAGVDLARKLGEPVA
;
A
#
# COMPACT_ATOMS: atom_id res chain seq x y z
N GLY A 1 -5.71 -5.01 -11.48
CA GLY A 1 -5.41 -3.93 -12.43
C GLY A 1 -5.00 -4.48 -13.80
N PRO A 2 -4.99 -3.67 -14.88
CA PRO A 2 -4.80 -4.16 -16.26
C PRO A 2 -3.50 -4.95 -16.46
N THR A 3 -2.47 -4.65 -15.71
CA THR A 3 -1.14 -5.29 -15.78
C THR A 3 -0.88 -6.29 -14.65
N ALA A 4 -1.85 -6.54 -13.79
CA ALA A 4 -1.77 -7.49 -12.67
C ALA A 4 -2.19 -8.91 -13.10
N LYS A 5 -2.06 -9.87 -12.18
CA LYS A 5 -2.54 -11.25 -12.37
C LYS A 5 -4.08 -11.30 -12.52
N VAL A 6 -4.80 -10.49 -11.75
CA VAL A 6 -6.26 -10.30 -11.88
C VAL A 6 -6.50 -9.00 -12.67
N ARG A 7 -6.92 -9.12 -13.91
CA ARG A 7 -6.94 -8.02 -14.89
C ARG A 7 -8.29 -7.34 -15.04
N SER A 8 -9.36 -8.06 -14.78
CA SER A 8 -10.72 -7.57 -14.98
C SER A 8 -11.61 -7.81 -13.75
N MET A 9 -12.73 -7.10 -13.68
CA MET A 9 -13.74 -7.33 -12.64
C MET A 9 -14.38 -8.74 -12.77
N PRO A 10 -14.71 -9.25 -13.96
CA PRO A 10 -15.18 -10.63 -14.10
C PRO A 10 -14.19 -11.67 -13.58
N ASP A 11 -12.89 -11.51 -13.84
CA ASP A 11 -11.85 -12.42 -13.31
C ASP A 11 -11.78 -12.36 -11.79
N ALA A 12 -11.86 -11.17 -11.22
CA ALA A 12 -11.87 -10.97 -9.77
C ALA A 12 -13.07 -11.66 -9.12
N GLN A 13 -14.26 -11.51 -9.71
CA GLN A 13 -15.50 -12.15 -9.22
C GLN A 13 -15.45 -13.68 -9.36
N ARG A 14 -14.92 -14.19 -10.46
CA ARG A 14 -14.72 -15.63 -10.65
C ARG A 14 -13.77 -16.22 -9.60
N LEU A 15 -12.66 -15.54 -9.38
CA LEU A 15 -11.67 -15.94 -8.37
C LEU A 15 -12.25 -15.88 -6.95
N ARG A 16 -13.02 -14.84 -6.63
CA ARG A 16 -13.76 -14.73 -5.37
C ARG A 16 -14.64 -15.95 -5.13
N LYS A 17 -15.50 -16.33 -6.09
CA LYS A 17 -16.37 -17.50 -5.98
C LYS A 17 -15.59 -18.79 -5.77
N LEU A 18 -14.43 -18.91 -6.42
CA LEU A 18 -13.57 -20.09 -6.24
C LEU A 18 -13.01 -20.17 -4.82
N PHE A 19 -12.50 -19.06 -4.28
CA PHE A 19 -12.03 -19.00 -2.90
C PHE A 19 -13.14 -19.29 -1.89
N GLU A 20 -14.33 -18.70 -2.06
CA GLU A 20 -15.48 -18.93 -1.19
C GLU A 20 -15.91 -20.42 -1.22
N TYR A 21 -15.92 -21.06 -2.40
CA TYR A 21 -16.23 -22.47 -2.56
C TYR A 21 -15.20 -23.38 -1.85
N VAL A 22 -13.92 -23.14 -2.10
CA VAL A 22 -12.85 -23.96 -1.48
C VAL A 22 -12.83 -23.77 0.03
N ALA A 23 -12.96 -22.55 0.52
CA ALA A 23 -13.02 -22.26 1.95
C ALA A 23 -14.20 -22.96 2.64
N GLY A 24 -15.39 -22.93 2.03
CA GLY A 24 -16.55 -23.64 2.54
C GLY A 24 -16.33 -25.16 2.62
N ARG A 25 -15.59 -25.76 1.66
CA ARG A 25 -15.24 -27.21 1.71
C ARG A 25 -14.23 -27.54 2.80
N LEU A 26 -13.40 -26.60 3.20
CA LEU A 26 -12.40 -26.76 4.26
C LEU A 26 -12.90 -26.30 5.64
N GLY A 27 -14.14 -25.81 5.75
CA GLY A 27 -14.66 -25.26 6.99
C GLY A 27 -14.00 -23.94 7.42
N LEU A 28 -13.43 -23.19 6.45
CA LEU A 28 -12.78 -21.91 6.70
C LEU A 28 -13.75 -20.76 6.45
N SER A 29 -13.75 -19.77 7.34
CA SER A 29 -14.38 -18.48 7.09
C SER A 29 -13.45 -17.60 6.29
N ILE A 30 -13.93 -17.08 5.17
CA ILE A 30 -13.13 -16.22 4.27
C ILE A 30 -13.96 -15.01 3.82
N GLU A 31 -13.32 -13.87 3.77
CA GLU A 31 -13.84 -12.69 3.11
C GLU A 31 -12.92 -12.26 1.97
N VAL A 32 -13.48 -11.96 0.80
CA VAL A 32 -12.74 -11.51 -0.37
C VAL A 32 -13.04 -10.05 -0.66
N VAL A 33 -12.04 -9.21 -0.51
CA VAL A 33 -12.14 -7.77 -0.77
C VAL A 33 -11.52 -7.44 -2.12
N ILE A 34 -12.32 -6.90 -3.05
CA ILE A 34 -11.84 -6.44 -4.36
C ILE A 34 -11.53 -4.95 -4.26
N THR A 35 -10.28 -4.58 -4.56
CA THR A 35 -9.81 -3.19 -4.49
C THR A 35 -9.38 -2.67 -5.86
N ASP A 36 -9.34 -1.33 -6.03
CA ASP A 36 -8.82 -0.69 -7.24
C ASP A 36 -7.30 -0.92 -7.38
N GLY A 37 -6.88 -1.34 -8.56
CA GLY A 37 -5.48 -1.58 -8.91
C GLY A 37 -5.05 -0.84 -10.18
N ARG A 38 -5.72 0.27 -10.54
CA ARG A 38 -5.39 1.06 -11.75
C ARG A 38 -4.14 1.92 -11.59
N GLN A 39 -3.68 2.12 -10.37
CA GLN A 39 -2.46 2.86 -10.06
C GLN A 39 -1.73 2.22 -8.87
N PRO A 40 -0.42 2.49 -8.67
CA PRO A 40 0.29 2.08 -7.48
C PRO A 40 -0.34 2.68 -6.22
N ILE A 41 -0.29 1.95 -5.12
CA ILE A 41 -0.70 2.45 -3.81
C ILE A 41 0.50 3.08 -3.11
N GLY A 42 0.28 4.16 -2.37
CA GLY A 42 1.40 4.97 -1.88
C GLY A 42 2.08 5.72 -3.03
N ASN A 43 3.12 6.47 -2.74
CA ASN A 43 3.84 7.28 -3.69
C ASN A 43 5.15 6.62 -4.14
N GLY A 44 5.77 5.87 -3.24
CA GLY A 44 7.05 5.21 -3.48
C GLY A 44 6.93 3.85 -4.15
N ILE A 45 7.79 3.58 -5.11
CA ILE A 45 7.99 2.28 -5.75
C ILE A 45 9.46 1.92 -5.62
N GLY A 46 9.78 0.99 -4.77
CA GLY A 46 11.13 0.56 -4.40
C GLY A 46 11.25 0.44 -2.88
N PRO A 47 12.17 -0.44 -2.36
CA PRO A 47 12.12 -0.89 -0.97
C PRO A 47 12.12 0.25 0.06
N VAL A 48 13.02 1.20 -0.06
CA VAL A 48 13.14 2.33 0.87
C VAL A 48 11.98 3.31 0.71
N LEU A 49 11.53 3.57 -0.51
CA LEU A 49 10.41 4.47 -0.77
C LEU A 49 9.09 3.91 -0.25
N GLU A 50 8.87 2.61 -0.41
CA GLU A 50 7.68 1.92 0.11
C GLU A 50 7.71 1.89 1.65
N ALA A 51 8.86 1.58 2.26
CA ALA A 51 9.03 1.62 3.72
C ALA A 51 8.78 3.02 4.28
N ARG A 52 9.28 4.07 3.63
CA ARG A 52 9.02 5.47 3.97
C ARG A 52 7.52 5.77 4.00
N ASP A 53 6.80 5.34 2.98
CA ASP A 53 5.36 5.59 2.88
C ASP A 53 4.57 4.86 3.97
N VAL A 54 4.94 3.61 4.29
CA VAL A 54 4.35 2.86 5.40
C VAL A 54 4.63 3.55 6.74
N MET A 55 5.87 3.96 6.99
CA MET A 55 6.22 4.64 8.23
C MET A 55 5.49 5.97 8.38
N ARG A 56 5.39 6.76 7.31
CA ARG A 56 4.60 8.00 7.31
C ARG A 56 3.14 7.76 7.70
N VAL A 57 2.54 6.67 7.23
CA VAL A 57 1.16 6.29 7.61
C VAL A 57 1.09 5.94 9.09
N LEU A 58 2.01 5.11 9.59
CA LEU A 58 2.04 4.68 11.00
C LEU A 58 2.31 5.84 11.96
N GLU A 59 3.11 6.81 11.55
CA GLU A 59 3.47 8.01 12.32
C GLU A 59 2.42 9.12 12.22
N ASN A 60 1.34 8.93 11.49
CA ASN A 60 0.35 9.97 11.18
C ASN A 60 0.99 11.24 10.59
N HIS A 61 2.04 11.06 9.76
CA HIS A 61 2.79 12.16 9.18
C HIS A 61 1.93 12.95 8.18
N PRO A 62 2.03 14.30 8.12
CA PRO A 62 1.24 15.13 7.18
C PRO A 62 1.41 14.75 5.71
N LEU A 63 2.57 14.22 5.32
CA LEU A 63 2.85 13.75 3.95
C LEU A 63 2.57 12.25 3.75
N ALA A 64 1.82 11.61 4.65
CA ALA A 64 1.43 10.21 4.49
C ALA A 64 0.52 10.04 3.25
N PRO A 65 0.78 9.04 2.38
CA PRO A 65 -0.08 8.76 1.25
C PRO A 65 -1.48 8.34 1.72
N GLN A 66 -2.49 9.16 1.41
CA GLN A 66 -3.85 8.96 1.91
C GLN A 66 -4.53 7.74 1.30
N ASP A 67 -4.22 7.40 0.05
CA ASP A 67 -4.70 6.18 -0.61
C ASP A 67 -4.21 4.91 0.11
N LEU A 68 -2.94 4.87 0.53
CA LEU A 68 -2.36 3.79 1.33
C LEU A 68 -3.02 3.71 2.70
N ARG A 69 -3.11 4.85 3.40
CA ARG A 69 -3.75 4.93 4.72
C ARG A 69 -5.19 4.42 4.68
N GLN A 70 -6.00 4.91 3.76
CA GLN A 70 -7.41 4.54 3.65
C GLN A 70 -7.59 3.06 3.27
N LYS A 71 -6.78 2.52 2.36
CA LYS A 71 -6.86 1.11 2.01
C LYS A 71 -6.45 0.23 3.19
N ALA A 72 -5.37 0.55 3.89
CA ALA A 72 -4.93 -0.18 5.08
C ALA A 72 -6.01 -0.21 6.17
N LEU A 73 -6.62 0.93 6.48
CA LEU A 73 -7.70 1.03 7.46
C LEU A 73 -8.94 0.20 7.08
N ARG A 74 -9.31 0.22 5.79
CA ARG A 74 -10.45 -0.59 5.32
C ARG A 74 -10.18 -2.08 5.46
N LEU A 75 -9.00 -2.54 5.08
CA LEU A 75 -8.63 -3.96 5.17
C LEU A 75 -8.47 -4.40 6.62
N ALA A 76 -7.83 -3.58 7.46
CA ALA A 76 -7.71 -3.85 8.89
C ALA A 76 -9.06 -3.89 9.59
N GLY A 77 -9.96 -2.96 9.25
CA GLY A 77 -11.33 -2.95 9.78
C GLY A 77 -12.09 -4.22 9.43
N ARG A 78 -12.01 -4.69 8.16
CA ARG A 78 -12.64 -5.95 7.76
C ARG A 78 -12.03 -7.16 8.47
N LEU A 79 -10.72 -7.15 8.71
CA LEU A 79 -10.06 -8.21 9.47
C LEU A 79 -10.51 -8.23 10.93
N LEU A 80 -10.62 -7.07 11.55
CA LEU A 80 -11.12 -6.96 12.93
C LEU A 80 -12.56 -7.49 13.07
N GLU A 81 -13.42 -7.25 12.08
CA GLU A 81 -14.80 -7.75 12.06
C GLU A 81 -14.91 -9.27 11.87
N CYS A 82 -13.79 -9.98 11.65
CA CYS A 82 -13.77 -11.45 11.75
C CYS A 82 -13.83 -11.92 13.21
N ASP A 83 -13.56 -11.07 14.19
CA ASP A 83 -13.76 -11.32 15.61
C ASP A 83 -15.26 -11.20 15.93
N PRO A 84 -15.93 -12.27 16.48
CA PRO A 84 -17.35 -12.23 16.80
C PRO A 84 -17.71 -11.19 17.88
N ASP A 85 -16.76 -10.76 18.69
CA ASP A 85 -16.97 -9.75 19.74
C ASP A 85 -16.98 -8.31 19.17
N ILE A 86 -16.56 -8.13 17.92
CA ILE A 86 -16.58 -6.84 17.23
C ILE A 86 -17.84 -6.73 16.37
N ARG A 87 -18.63 -5.72 16.68
CA ARG A 87 -19.85 -5.44 15.92
C ARG A 87 -19.53 -5.10 14.47
N GLY A 88 -20.26 -5.72 13.53
CA GLY A 88 -20.10 -5.42 12.10
C GLY A 88 -20.37 -3.93 11.81
N GLY A 89 -19.41 -3.32 11.11
CA GLY A 89 -19.38 -1.89 10.81
C GLY A 89 -18.46 -1.06 11.73
N ASP A 90 -18.08 -1.56 12.89
CA ASP A 90 -17.22 -0.82 13.84
C ASP A 90 -15.72 -1.00 13.53
N GLY A 91 -15.35 -2.04 12.80
CA GLY A 91 -13.95 -2.40 12.54
C GLY A 91 -13.11 -1.27 11.95
N PHE A 92 -13.67 -0.46 11.04
CA PHE A 92 -12.95 0.69 10.48
C PHE A 92 -12.64 1.76 11.54
N ALA A 93 -13.59 2.04 12.43
CA ALA A 93 -13.39 3.02 13.52
C ALA A 93 -12.33 2.53 14.50
N ILE A 94 -12.35 1.24 14.84
CA ILE A 94 -11.36 0.61 15.72
C ILE A 94 -9.97 0.63 15.07
N ALA A 95 -9.87 0.25 13.79
CA ALA A 95 -8.60 0.29 13.05
C ALA A 95 -8.01 1.70 13.01
N ARG A 96 -8.87 2.71 12.80
CA ARG A 96 -8.47 4.12 12.81
C ARG A 96 -7.96 4.55 14.17
N ASP A 97 -8.65 4.18 15.25
CA ASP A 97 -8.23 4.48 16.62
C ASP A 97 -6.87 3.84 16.95
N ILE A 98 -6.66 2.59 16.53
CA ILE A 98 -5.37 1.89 16.68
C ILE A 98 -4.25 2.63 15.95
N LEU A 99 -4.52 3.15 14.74
CA LEU A 99 -3.53 3.90 13.97
C LEU A 99 -3.28 5.29 14.58
N ASP A 100 -4.34 6.04 14.85
CA ASP A 100 -4.26 7.44 15.28
C ASP A 100 -3.67 7.57 16.71
N SER A 101 -3.88 6.56 17.56
CA SER A 101 -3.29 6.50 18.91
C SER A 101 -1.80 6.10 18.94
N GLY A 102 -1.22 5.68 17.81
CA GLY A 102 0.17 5.22 17.71
C GLY A 102 0.39 3.75 18.08
N ARG A 103 -0.63 3.01 18.54
CA ARG A 103 -0.52 1.58 18.87
C ARG A 103 -0.04 0.72 17.68
N ALA A 104 -0.47 1.07 16.47
CA ALA A 104 0.01 0.39 15.25
C ALA A 104 1.51 0.59 15.03
N LEU A 105 2.03 1.78 15.29
CA LEU A 105 3.46 2.09 15.20
C LEU A 105 4.26 1.32 16.26
N GLU A 106 3.79 1.30 17.50
CA GLU A 106 4.43 0.54 18.58
C GLU A 106 4.51 -0.94 18.25
N GLN A 107 3.43 -1.53 17.73
CA GLN A 107 3.41 -2.92 17.31
C GLN A 107 4.36 -3.18 16.12
N MET A 108 4.45 -2.28 15.16
CA MET A 108 5.41 -2.39 14.05
C MET A 108 6.85 -2.38 14.57
N ARG A 109 7.18 -1.50 15.51
CA ARG A 109 8.50 -1.47 16.16
C ARG A 109 8.83 -2.78 16.86
N ALA A 110 7.89 -3.33 17.62
CA ALA A 110 8.05 -4.61 18.28
C ALA A 110 8.29 -5.77 17.30
N ILE A 111 7.59 -5.78 16.15
CA ILE A 111 7.79 -6.77 15.09
C ILE A 111 9.19 -6.65 14.49
N ILE A 112 9.64 -5.44 14.18
CA ILE A 112 10.96 -5.18 13.61
C ILE A 112 12.07 -5.61 14.58
N GLU A 113 11.92 -5.31 15.85
CA GLU A 113 12.85 -5.73 16.92
C GLU A 113 12.89 -7.26 17.05
N ALA A 114 11.74 -7.91 17.09
CA ALA A 114 11.64 -9.37 17.16
C ALA A 114 12.28 -10.08 15.96
N GLN A 115 12.35 -9.41 14.80
CA GLN A 115 13.04 -9.90 13.60
C GLN A 115 14.55 -9.65 13.63
N GLY A 116 15.11 -9.12 14.73
CA GLY A 116 16.54 -8.92 14.93
C GLY A 116 17.09 -7.62 14.33
N ALA A 117 16.24 -6.70 13.90
CA ALA A 117 16.67 -5.35 13.55
C ALA A 117 17.04 -4.59 14.83
N ARG A 118 18.13 -3.78 14.76
CA ARG A 118 18.44 -2.87 15.86
C ARG A 118 17.34 -1.85 16.03
N PRO A 119 17.06 -1.39 17.27
CA PRO A 119 16.09 -0.34 17.50
C PRO A 119 16.36 0.82 16.55
N PHE A 120 15.33 1.36 16.00
CA PHE A 120 15.23 2.38 14.97
C PHE A 120 16.30 3.51 15.08
N GLU A 121 17.54 3.24 14.72
CA GLU A 121 18.56 4.27 14.51
C GLU A 121 18.40 5.00 13.16
N HIS A 122 17.50 4.50 12.30
CA HIS A 122 17.28 5.03 10.96
C HIS A 122 15.82 5.45 10.76
N GLU A 123 15.42 6.50 11.47
CA GLU A 123 14.10 7.14 11.27
C GLU A 123 13.89 7.69 9.85
N ARG A 124 14.94 7.75 9.05
CA ARG A 124 14.90 8.16 7.63
C ARG A 124 15.73 7.23 6.78
N PRO A 125 15.08 6.28 6.08
CA PRO A 125 15.79 5.46 5.12
C PRO A 125 16.47 6.35 4.07
N GLU A 126 17.78 6.15 3.87
CA GLU A 126 18.56 6.92 2.91
C GLU A 126 18.12 6.59 1.48
N LEU A 127 17.73 7.62 0.77
CA LEU A 127 17.51 7.57 -0.68
C LEU A 127 18.82 7.66 -1.43
N GLY A 128 18.85 7.19 -2.67
CA GLY A 128 20.00 7.35 -3.56
C GLY A 128 20.36 8.83 -3.76
N ALA A 129 21.66 9.10 -3.86
CA ALA A 129 22.17 10.46 -4.02
C ALA A 129 21.80 11.11 -5.37
N LEU A 130 21.46 10.28 -6.37
CA LEU A 130 21.07 10.77 -7.70
C LEU A 130 19.54 10.74 -7.84
N SER A 131 19.01 11.84 -8.34
CA SER A 131 17.58 11.94 -8.68
C SER A 131 17.40 12.59 -10.04
N PHE A 132 16.37 12.16 -10.75
CA PHE A 132 15.95 12.75 -12.00
C PHE A 132 14.46 13.05 -11.94
N GLU A 133 14.08 14.32 -12.11
CA GLU A 133 12.70 14.75 -12.09
C GLU A 133 12.11 14.71 -13.51
N VAL A 134 11.01 14.00 -13.68
CA VAL A 134 10.22 13.98 -14.91
C VAL A 134 9.05 14.94 -14.75
N ARG A 135 9.05 16.02 -15.55
CA ARG A 135 7.98 17.02 -15.55
C ARG A 135 7.03 16.82 -16.72
N ALA A 136 5.78 17.24 -16.54
CA ALA A 136 4.83 17.29 -17.64
C ALA A 136 5.28 18.32 -18.69
N ALA A 137 5.14 17.96 -19.98
CA ALA A 137 5.47 18.86 -21.08
C ALA A 137 4.44 20.00 -21.24
N GLN A 138 3.24 19.81 -20.71
CA GLN A 138 2.13 20.78 -20.76
C GLN A 138 1.20 20.54 -19.56
N SER A 139 0.47 21.58 -19.19
CA SER A 139 -0.55 21.48 -18.13
C SER A 139 -1.67 20.54 -18.55
N GLY A 140 -2.18 19.77 -17.60
CA GLY A 140 -3.23 18.79 -17.85
C GLY A 140 -3.64 18.03 -16.60
N VAL A 141 -4.20 16.84 -16.79
CA VAL A 141 -4.62 15.92 -15.73
C VAL A 141 -4.07 14.54 -16.04
N VAL A 142 -3.61 13.82 -15.02
CA VAL A 142 -3.15 12.43 -15.17
C VAL A 142 -4.35 11.54 -15.49
N THR A 143 -4.43 11.01 -16.70
CA THR A 143 -5.54 10.17 -17.17
C THR A 143 -5.26 8.67 -17.07
N GLY A 144 -3.99 8.26 -16.95
CA GLY A 144 -3.59 6.85 -16.86
C GLY A 144 -2.22 6.68 -16.24
N ILE A 145 -2.04 5.60 -15.51
CA ILE A 145 -0.75 5.15 -14.96
C ILE A 145 -0.55 3.69 -15.35
N ASP A 146 0.52 3.40 -16.08
CA ASP A 146 0.91 2.02 -16.38
C ASP A 146 1.82 1.48 -15.26
N ASN A 147 1.23 0.70 -14.35
CA ASN A 147 1.93 0.12 -13.21
C ASN A 147 3.12 -0.77 -13.63
N LEU A 148 3.03 -1.45 -14.79
CA LEU A 148 4.11 -2.29 -15.28
C LEU A 148 5.30 -1.46 -15.75
N GLN A 149 5.04 -0.37 -16.46
CA GLN A 149 6.09 0.55 -16.90
C GLN A 149 6.75 1.25 -15.71
N ILE A 150 5.98 1.72 -14.73
CA ILE A 150 6.53 2.29 -13.50
C ILE A 150 7.45 1.28 -12.78
N ALA A 151 7.00 0.02 -12.64
CA ALA A 151 7.83 -1.04 -12.05
C ALA A 151 9.11 -1.34 -12.88
N ARG A 152 9.05 -1.22 -14.20
CA ARG A 152 10.23 -1.37 -15.07
C ARG A 152 11.20 -0.21 -14.88
N ILE A 153 10.72 1.02 -14.80
CA ILE A 153 11.54 2.21 -14.54
C ILE A 153 12.24 2.08 -13.18
N ALA A 154 11.51 1.65 -12.13
CA ALA A 154 12.11 1.42 -10.82
C ALA A 154 13.22 0.37 -10.86
N ARG A 155 13.06 -0.71 -11.66
CA ARG A 155 14.10 -1.71 -11.86
C ARG A 155 15.31 -1.17 -12.62
N LEU A 156 15.11 -0.35 -13.63
CA LEU A 156 16.21 0.31 -14.36
C LEU A 156 16.98 1.27 -13.47
N ALA A 157 16.30 1.94 -12.52
CA ALA A 157 16.94 2.75 -11.49
C ALA A 157 17.73 1.92 -10.46
N GLY A 158 17.54 0.59 -10.42
CA GLY A 158 18.28 -0.32 -9.55
C GLY A 158 17.44 -1.12 -8.55
N ALA A 159 16.18 -0.76 -8.31
CA ALA A 159 15.31 -1.49 -7.39
C ALA A 159 15.02 -2.92 -7.89
N PRO A 160 14.81 -3.92 -7.02
CA PRO A 160 14.96 -3.88 -5.56
C PRO A 160 16.41 -4.16 -5.08
N LYS A 161 17.36 -4.46 -5.99
CA LYS A 161 18.76 -4.81 -5.62
C LYS A 161 19.45 -3.67 -4.90
N VAL A 162 19.30 -2.46 -5.43
CA VAL A 162 19.73 -1.22 -4.76
C VAL A 162 18.51 -0.72 -3.96
N ARG A 163 18.54 -0.93 -2.65
CA ARG A 163 17.39 -0.64 -1.77
C ARG A 163 16.96 0.83 -1.78
N SER A 164 17.93 1.74 -1.96
CA SER A 164 17.73 3.19 -2.00
C SER A 164 17.20 3.72 -3.35
N ALA A 165 17.13 2.85 -4.38
CA ALA A 165 16.66 3.21 -5.71
C ALA A 165 15.15 2.93 -5.87
N GLY A 166 14.50 3.69 -6.77
CA GLY A 166 13.09 3.50 -7.08
C GLY A 166 12.50 4.66 -7.86
N VAL A 167 11.18 4.77 -7.81
CA VAL A 167 10.40 5.86 -8.39
C VAL A 167 9.51 6.46 -7.29
N ASP A 168 9.46 7.77 -7.20
CA ASP A 168 8.54 8.50 -6.32
C ASP A 168 7.49 9.23 -7.16
N LEU A 169 6.23 8.86 -7.03
CA LEU A 169 5.13 9.45 -7.81
C LEU A 169 4.65 10.73 -7.14
N ALA A 170 4.91 11.85 -7.81
CA ALA A 170 4.44 13.16 -7.35
C ALA A 170 2.95 13.39 -7.64
N ARG A 171 2.36 12.63 -8.57
CA ARG A 171 0.96 12.79 -9.01
C ARG A 171 0.29 11.44 -9.22
N LYS A 172 -1.01 11.41 -8.94
CA LYS A 172 -1.90 10.27 -9.05
C LYS A 172 -2.95 10.47 -10.15
N LEU A 173 -3.72 9.41 -10.46
CA LEU A 173 -4.84 9.50 -11.40
C LEU A 173 -5.83 10.60 -10.97
N GLY A 174 -6.19 11.46 -11.92
CA GLY A 174 -7.12 12.57 -11.70
C GLY A 174 -6.48 13.84 -11.15
N GLU A 175 -5.18 13.83 -10.78
CA GLU A 175 -4.49 15.01 -10.26
C GLU A 175 -3.96 15.90 -11.38
N PRO A 176 -3.96 17.24 -11.16
CA PRO A 176 -3.42 18.18 -12.13
C PRO A 176 -1.90 18.11 -12.20
N VAL A 177 -1.37 18.35 -13.40
CA VAL A 177 0.06 18.55 -13.71
C VAL A 177 0.25 19.86 -14.42
N ALA A 178 1.39 20.52 -14.19
CA ALA A 178 1.80 21.77 -14.80
C ALA A 178 3.30 21.73 -15.13
#